data_6b5a0c39975690f53a127d5157605672
#
_entry.id   6b5a0c39975690f53a127d5157605672
#
_cell.length_a   1.000
_cell.length_b   1.000
_cell.length_c   1.000
_cell.angle_alpha   90.00
_cell.angle_beta   90.00
_cell.angle_gamma   90.00
#
_symmetry.space_group_name_H-M   'P 1'
#
loop_
_entity.id
_entity.type
_entity.pdbx_description
1 polymer ?
#
loop_
_entity_poly.entity_id
_entity_poly.type
_entity_poly.pdbx_seq_one_letter_code
_entity_poly.pdbx_strand_id
1 'polypeptide(L)'
;MQDMSDQTPFPPSDLDGFLALCVGRWMSLRSRFLINASEQEWHSSERGEVEVSVSVASGVPCLEVTPAEGGTSTLTFQSDGCLAIHASGTEQAGHWHLLPDASLELHLQAKNGDQVLERIWFTKPNLRLRSTTAVGDDGQPRQGSFCSEIRRVSRPQS
;
A
#
# COMPACT_ATOMS: atom_id res chain seq x y z
N MET A 1 -16.21 29.97 -8.10
CA MET A 1 -16.58 28.79 -8.88
C MET A 1 -15.71 27.63 -8.46
N GLN A 2 -16.34 26.58 -8.01
CA GLN A 2 -15.57 25.40 -7.63
C GLN A 2 -15.14 24.63 -8.86
N ASP A 3 -13.86 24.31 -8.88
CA ASP A 3 -13.33 23.47 -9.92
C ASP A 3 -13.69 22.03 -9.61
N MET A 4 -14.61 21.48 -10.37
CA MET A 4 -15.08 20.10 -10.17
C MET A 4 -14.05 19.07 -10.65
N SER A 5 -13.00 19.52 -11.32
CA SER A 5 -12.00 18.62 -11.89
C SER A 5 -11.05 18.01 -10.85
N ASP A 6 -10.97 18.63 -9.67
CA ASP A 6 -10.06 18.15 -8.62
C ASP A 6 -10.67 17.08 -7.71
N GLN A 7 -11.95 16.74 -7.91
CA GLN A 7 -12.57 15.71 -7.10
C GLN A 7 -12.32 14.34 -7.71
N THR A 8 -11.49 13.55 -7.03
CA THR A 8 -11.28 12.15 -7.39
C THR A 8 -12.57 11.37 -7.13
N PRO A 9 -13.08 10.63 -8.14
CA PRO A 9 -14.29 9.82 -7.93
C PRO A 9 -14.10 8.80 -6.81
N PHE A 10 -15.15 8.57 -6.04
CA PHE A 10 -15.13 7.58 -4.98
C PHE A 10 -16.37 6.69 -5.07
N PRO A 11 -16.21 5.35 -5.06
CA PRO A 11 -14.93 4.63 -5.04
C PRO A 11 -14.16 4.79 -6.37
N PRO A 12 -12.84 4.57 -6.37
CA PRO A 12 -12.07 4.70 -7.61
C PRO A 12 -12.46 3.61 -8.61
N SER A 13 -12.54 3.98 -9.89
CA SER A 13 -12.98 3.07 -10.93
C SER A 13 -11.82 2.50 -11.76
N ASP A 14 -10.64 3.09 -11.64
CA ASP A 14 -9.45 2.65 -12.36
C ASP A 14 -8.20 2.83 -11.51
N LEU A 15 -7.07 2.35 -12.03
CA LEU A 15 -5.80 2.45 -11.31
C LEU A 15 -5.40 3.90 -11.06
N ASP A 16 -5.52 4.76 -12.07
CA ASP A 16 -5.13 6.16 -11.91
C ASP A 16 -5.91 6.84 -10.80
N GLY A 17 -7.21 6.58 -10.71
CA GLY A 17 -8.05 7.10 -9.63
C GLY A 17 -7.65 6.52 -8.28
N PHE A 18 -7.33 5.23 -8.22
CA PHE A 18 -6.88 4.60 -6.99
C PHE A 18 -5.57 5.21 -6.50
N LEU A 19 -4.59 5.36 -7.40
CA LEU A 19 -3.29 5.93 -7.04
C LEU A 19 -3.43 7.39 -6.63
N ALA A 20 -4.30 8.14 -7.29
CA ALA A 20 -4.55 9.54 -6.91
C ALA A 20 -5.10 9.65 -5.49
N LEU A 21 -5.95 8.71 -5.07
CA LEU A 21 -6.45 8.67 -3.70
C LEU A 21 -5.36 8.32 -2.69
N CYS A 22 -4.32 7.64 -3.11
CA CYS A 22 -3.21 7.28 -2.22
C CYS A 22 -2.33 8.47 -1.86
N VAL A 23 -2.38 9.55 -2.64
CA VAL A 23 -1.49 10.71 -2.43
C VAL A 23 -1.83 11.41 -1.12
N GLY A 24 -0.82 11.70 -0.33
CA GLY A 24 -1.00 12.46 0.89
C GLY A 24 -0.11 11.94 2.00
N ARG A 25 -0.36 12.48 3.18
CA ARG A 25 0.34 12.10 4.40
C ARG A 25 -0.63 11.30 5.26
N TRP A 26 -0.21 10.10 5.65
CA TRP A 26 -1.08 9.15 6.33
C TRP A 26 -0.52 8.79 7.70
N MET A 27 -1.40 8.78 8.69
CA MET A 27 -1.09 8.21 10.00
C MET A 27 -1.49 6.75 9.98
N SER A 28 -0.55 5.85 10.26
CA SER A 28 -0.78 4.42 10.18
C SER A 28 -0.73 3.76 11.54
N LEU A 29 -1.59 2.78 11.72
CA LEU A 29 -1.56 1.85 12.85
C LEU A 29 -1.53 0.44 12.28
N ARG A 30 -0.44 -0.27 12.51
CA ARG A 30 -0.25 -1.62 11.97
C ARG A 30 -0.18 -2.63 13.09
N SER A 31 -0.96 -3.68 12.95
CA SER A 31 -0.86 -4.88 13.77
C SER A 31 -0.24 -5.99 12.94
N ARG A 32 0.78 -6.63 13.49
CA ARG A 32 1.51 -7.70 12.81
C ARG A 32 1.46 -8.94 13.66
N PHE A 33 1.20 -10.07 13.01
CA PHE A 33 1.10 -11.37 13.65
C PHE A 33 2.13 -12.30 13.01
N LEU A 34 3.04 -12.84 13.83
CA LEU A 34 4.02 -13.83 13.41
C LEU A 34 3.51 -15.20 13.84
N ILE A 35 3.34 -16.10 12.87
CA ILE A 35 2.90 -17.46 13.13
C ILE A 35 4.13 -18.30 13.41
N ASN A 36 4.07 -19.15 14.44
CA ASN A 36 5.18 -19.96 14.93
C ASN A 36 6.25 -19.17 15.70
N ALA A 37 5.95 -17.93 16.09
CA ALA A 37 6.82 -17.19 16.99
C ALA A 37 6.52 -17.56 18.45
N SER A 38 7.42 -17.17 19.35
CA SER A 38 7.22 -17.36 20.79
C SER A 38 5.97 -16.64 21.27
N GLU A 39 5.43 -17.07 22.41
CA GLU A 39 4.23 -16.46 22.99
C GLU A 39 4.37 -14.95 23.25
N GLN A 40 5.61 -14.46 23.33
CA GLN A 40 5.88 -13.04 23.59
C GLN A 40 6.02 -12.22 22.32
N GLU A 41 6.25 -12.86 21.17
CA GLU A 41 6.56 -12.17 19.93
C GLU A 41 5.55 -12.40 18.82
N TRP A 42 4.46 -13.08 19.11
CA TRP A 42 3.47 -13.42 18.10
C TRP A 42 2.70 -12.20 17.57
N HIS A 43 2.69 -11.12 18.32
CA HIS A 43 1.94 -9.93 17.96
C HIS A 43 2.72 -8.67 18.29
N SER A 44 2.71 -7.71 17.38
CA SER A 44 3.24 -6.37 17.61
C SER A 44 2.30 -5.35 17.01
N SER A 45 2.33 -4.14 17.58
CA SER A 45 1.57 -2.99 17.09
C SER A 45 2.53 -1.84 16.89
N GLU A 46 2.42 -1.17 15.75
CA GLU A 46 3.29 -0.06 15.40
C GLU A 46 2.46 1.12 14.91
N ARG A 47 2.83 2.31 15.35
CA ARG A 47 2.30 3.54 14.81
C ARG A 47 3.36 4.18 13.94
N GLY A 48 2.91 4.81 12.85
CA GLY A 48 3.82 5.49 11.96
C GLY A 48 3.15 6.57 11.16
N GLU A 49 3.94 7.24 10.39
CA GLU A 49 3.48 8.23 9.44
C GLU A 49 4.17 7.96 8.12
N VAL A 50 3.42 8.06 7.03
CA VAL A 50 3.95 7.81 5.70
C VAL A 50 3.45 8.88 4.75
N GLU A 51 4.32 9.32 3.87
CA GLU A 51 3.98 10.25 2.80
C GLU A 51 3.97 9.51 1.48
N VAL A 52 2.90 9.70 0.70
CA VAL A 52 2.72 9.02 -0.58
C VAL A 52 2.54 10.07 -1.66
N SER A 53 3.28 9.92 -2.74
CA SER A 53 3.15 10.75 -3.93
C SER A 53 3.07 9.87 -5.17
N VAL A 54 2.56 10.44 -6.25
CA VAL A 54 2.43 9.78 -7.55
C VAL A 54 3.30 10.51 -8.56
N SER A 55 4.04 9.75 -9.35
CA SER A 55 4.81 10.26 -10.47
C SER A 55 4.55 9.39 -11.69
N VAL A 56 4.97 9.87 -12.85
CA VAL A 56 4.88 9.12 -14.11
C VAL A 56 6.27 9.07 -14.71
N ALA A 57 6.77 7.85 -14.95
CA ALA A 57 8.07 7.63 -15.57
C ALA A 57 7.85 6.87 -16.87
N SER A 58 8.21 7.48 -18.02
CA SER A 58 8.06 6.86 -19.34
C SER A 58 6.62 6.40 -19.62
N GLY A 59 5.63 7.17 -19.16
CA GLY A 59 4.22 6.84 -19.35
C GLY A 59 3.67 5.83 -18.36
N VAL A 60 4.47 5.36 -17.39
CA VAL A 60 4.07 4.34 -16.41
C VAL A 60 3.87 5.00 -15.06
N PRO A 61 2.70 4.82 -14.41
CA PRO A 61 2.46 5.42 -13.11
C PRO A 61 3.28 4.76 -12.02
N CYS A 62 3.77 5.58 -11.09
CA CYS A 62 4.57 5.14 -9.95
C CYS A 62 4.02 5.74 -8.66
N LEU A 63 4.01 4.94 -7.60
CA LEU A 63 3.80 5.43 -6.24
C LEU A 63 5.14 5.53 -5.53
N GLU A 64 5.40 6.67 -4.90
CA GLU A 64 6.54 6.83 -4.02
C GLU A 64 6.03 6.88 -2.59
N VAL A 65 6.55 5.98 -1.76
CA VAL A 65 6.12 5.81 -0.38
C VAL A 65 7.31 6.07 0.53
N THR A 66 7.19 7.09 1.38
CA THR A 66 8.28 7.52 2.26
C THR A 66 7.82 7.52 3.70
N PRO A 67 8.26 6.55 4.53
CA PRO A 67 7.98 6.59 5.97
C PRO A 67 8.70 7.76 6.66
N ALA A 68 8.24 8.10 7.87
CA ALA A 68 8.83 9.21 8.62
C ALA A 68 10.30 8.97 8.95
N GLU A 69 10.72 7.73 9.16
CA GLU A 69 12.11 7.37 9.43
C GLU A 69 13.00 7.39 8.18
N GLY A 70 12.46 7.68 7.02
CA GLY A 70 13.19 7.76 5.77
C GLY A 70 13.20 6.47 4.97
N GLY A 71 13.85 6.51 3.82
CA GLY A 71 13.90 5.36 2.92
C GLY A 71 12.66 5.27 2.03
N THR A 72 12.76 5.81 0.82
CA THR A 72 11.64 5.82 -0.13
C THR A 72 11.56 4.52 -0.89
N SER A 73 10.35 3.97 -1.00
CA SER A 73 10.04 2.85 -1.89
C SER A 73 9.27 3.38 -3.10
N THR A 74 9.60 2.86 -4.27
CA THR A 74 8.91 3.23 -5.51
C THR A 74 8.24 2.00 -6.09
N LEU A 75 6.91 2.09 -6.28
CA LEU A 75 6.12 1.03 -6.88
C LEU A 75 5.76 1.46 -8.29
N THR A 76 6.13 0.66 -9.28
CA THR A 76 5.88 0.93 -10.69
C THR A 76 4.81 -0.04 -11.20
N PHE A 77 3.72 0.51 -11.76
CA PHE A 77 2.55 -0.25 -12.17
C PHE A 77 2.48 -0.32 -13.68
N GLN A 78 2.90 -1.44 -14.26
CA GLN A 78 2.84 -1.65 -15.70
C GLN A 78 1.41 -1.95 -16.14
N SER A 79 1.07 -1.54 -17.35
CA SER A 79 -0.29 -1.73 -17.87
C SER A 79 -0.66 -3.20 -18.06
N ASP A 80 0.33 -4.09 -18.18
CA ASP A 80 0.12 -5.53 -18.33
C ASP A 80 -0.12 -6.25 -17.00
N GLY A 81 -0.15 -5.52 -15.87
CA GLY A 81 -0.32 -6.10 -14.55
C GLY A 81 0.96 -6.42 -13.82
N CYS A 82 2.11 -6.17 -14.43
CA CYS A 82 3.38 -6.35 -13.75
C CYS A 82 3.64 -5.20 -12.78
N LEU A 83 4.27 -5.53 -11.65
CA LEU A 83 4.61 -4.59 -10.59
C LEU A 83 6.10 -4.71 -10.29
N ALA A 84 6.76 -3.58 -10.13
CA ALA A 84 8.15 -3.55 -9.66
C ALA A 84 8.23 -2.64 -8.44
N ILE A 85 8.92 -3.10 -7.41
CA ILE A 85 9.15 -2.31 -6.20
C ILE A 85 10.65 -2.12 -6.03
N HIS A 86 11.06 -0.85 -5.97
CA HIS A 86 12.46 -0.48 -5.72
C HIS A 86 12.57 0.14 -4.34
N ALA A 87 13.42 -0.42 -3.50
CA ALA A 87 13.66 0.08 -2.16
C ALA A 87 15.09 -0.24 -1.72
N SER A 88 15.84 0.77 -1.26
CA SER A 88 17.18 0.58 -0.68
C SER A 88 18.13 -0.22 -1.56
N GLY A 89 18.11 0.05 -2.87
CA GLY A 89 18.99 -0.64 -3.82
C GLY A 89 18.58 -2.05 -4.20
N THR A 90 17.42 -2.52 -3.70
CA THR A 90 16.86 -3.82 -4.09
C THR A 90 15.64 -3.62 -4.97
N GLU A 91 15.41 -4.61 -5.83
CA GLU A 91 14.23 -4.64 -6.70
C GLU A 91 13.45 -5.91 -6.43
N GLN A 92 12.13 -5.78 -6.35
CA GLN A 92 11.23 -6.90 -6.16
C GLN A 92 10.17 -6.84 -7.25
N ALA A 93 9.95 -7.96 -7.92
CA ALA A 93 8.95 -8.05 -8.99
C ALA A 93 7.69 -8.75 -8.48
N GLY A 94 6.57 -8.39 -9.06
CA GLY A 94 5.30 -8.98 -8.71
C GLY A 94 4.23 -8.60 -9.71
N HIS A 95 2.99 -8.65 -9.23
CA HIS A 95 1.80 -8.36 -10.05
C HIS A 95 0.82 -7.52 -9.25
N TRP A 96 0.04 -6.71 -9.97
CA TRP A 96 -1.04 -5.94 -9.38
C TRP A 96 -2.35 -6.23 -10.09
N HIS A 97 -3.45 -6.08 -9.38
CA HIS A 97 -4.78 -6.26 -9.94
C HIS A 97 -5.77 -5.36 -9.20
N LEU A 98 -6.49 -4.53 -9.96
CA LEU A 98 -7.58 -3.75 -9.40
C LEU A 98 -8.85 -4.59 -9.49
N LEU A 99 -9.44 -4.88 -8.33
CA LEU A 99 -10.59 -5.78 -8.24
C LEU A 99 -11.91 -5.03 -8.51
N PRO A 100 -12.98 -5.73 -8.86
CA PRO A 100 -14.27 -5.07 -9.12
C PRO A 100 -14.84 -4.31 -7.92
N ASP A 101 -14.41 -4.65 -6.70
CA ASP A 101 -14.83 -3.93 -5.49
C ASP A 101 -13.99 -2.67 -5.23
N ALA A 102 -13.17 -2.26 -6.18
CA ALA A 102 -12.28 -1.10 -6.11
C ALA A 102 -11.10 -1.27 -5.16
N SER A 103 -10.80 -2.48 -4.70
CA SER A 103 -9.57 -2.74 -3.95
C SER A 103 -8.42 -3.08 -4.89
N LEU A 104 -7.20 -2.78 -4.46
CA LEU A 104 -5.98 -3.09 -5.20
C LEU A 104 -5.29 -4.26 -4.54
N GLU A 105 -4.98 -5.28 -5.32
CA GLU A 105 -4.31 -6.48 -4.85
C GLU A 105 -2.90 -6.52 -5.42
N LEU A 106 -1.91 -6.75 -4.55
CA LEU A 106 -0.51 -6.87 -4.92
C LEU A 106 -0.01 -8.27 -4.56
N HIS A 107 0.62 -8.93 -5.52
CA HIS A 107 1.23 -10.25 -5.34
C HIS A 107 2.74 -10.08 -5.50
N LEU A 108 3.48 -10.44 -4.46
CA LEU A 108 4.94 -10.29 -4.44
C LEU A 108 5.57 -11.59 -3.98
N GLN A 109 6.82 -11.78 -4.36
CA GLN A 109 7.63 -12.87 -3.85
C GLN A 109 8.75 -12.29 -3.00
N ALA A 110 8.81 -12.68 -1.73
CA ALA A 110 9.86 -12.23 -0.83
C ALA A 110 11.18 -12.96 -1.15
N LYS A 111 12.28 -12.39 -0.64
CA LYS A 111 13.63 -12.97 -0.88
C LYS A 111 13.76 -14.41 -0.37
N ASN A 112 13.04 -14.74 0.70
CA ASN A 112 13.06 -16.10 1.26
C ASN A 112 12.15 -17.08 0.51
N GLY A 113 11.51 -16.65 -0.58
CA GLY A 113 10.60 -17.48 -1.36
C GLY A 113 9.14 -17.39 -0.93
N ASP A 114 8.83 -16.71 0.16
CA ASP A 114 7.44 -16.58 0.61
C ASP A 114 6.62 -15.79 -0.41
N GLN A 115 5.37 -16.21 -0.58
CA GLN A 115 4.41 -15.47 -1.38
C GLN A 115 3.72 -14.44 -0.50
N VAL A 116 3.77 -13.18 -0.92
CA VAL A 116 3.16 -12.08 -0.17
C VAL A 116 1.96 -11.56 -0.96
N LEU A 117 0.81 -11.53 -0.29
CA LEU A 117 -0.40 -10.97 -0.84
C LEU A 117 -0.79 -9.76 -0.02
N GLU A 118 -0.87 -8.61 -0.67
CA GLU A 118 -1.34 -7.38 -0.03
C GLU A 118 -2.62 -6.93 -0.71
N ARG A 119 -3.59 -6.54 0.09
CA ARG A 119 -4.83 -5.98 -0.42
C ARG A 119 -5.07 -4.64 0.25
N ILE A 120 -5.36 -3.63 -0.58
CA ILE A 120 -5.51 -2.25 -0.16
C ILE A 120 -6.87 -1.77 -0.62
N TRP A 121 -7.65 -1.19 0.30
CA TRP A 121 -8.94 -0.62 -0.06
C TRP A 121 -9.25 0.62 0.75
N PHE A 122 -10.08 1.47 0.16
CA PHE A 122 -10.59 2.66 0.83
C PHE A 122 -12.00 2.40 1.32
N THR A 123 -12.25 2.66 2.60
CA THR A 123 -13.62 2.67 3.14
C THR A 123 -14.23 4.05 3.01
N LYS A 124 -13.40 5.07 3.06
CA LYS A 124 -13.71 6.47 2.83
C LYS A 124 -12.50 7.12 2.19
N PRO A 125 -12.65 8.29 1.55
CA PRO A 125 -11.49 8.92 0.90
C PRO A 125 -10.28 9.12 1.82
N ASN A 126 -10.50 9.37 3.11
CA ASN A 126 -9.43 9.61 4.07
C ASN A 126 -9.15 8.43 4.99
N LEU A 127 -9.72 7.25 4.70
CA LEU A 127 -9.49 6.04 5.48
C LEU A 127 -9.15 4.89 4.56
N ARG A 128 -7.90 4.42 4.62
CA ARG A 128 -7.37 3.33 3.81
C ARG A 128 -7.01 2.17 4.71
N LEU A 129 -7.38 0.98 4.28
CA LEU A 129 -7.09 -0.25 5.00
C LEU A 129 -6.19 -1.13 4.15
N ARG A 130 -5.26 -1.83 4.79
CA ARG A 130 -4.38 -2.78 4.12
C ARG A 130 -4.28 -4.06 4.92
N SER A 131 -4.37 -5.18 4.25
CA SER A 131 -4.06 -6.48 4.83
C SER A 131 -2.89 -7.09 4.05
N THR A 132 -1.98 -7.74 4.76
CA THR A 132 -0.83 -8.39 4.13
C THR A 132 -0.69 -9.77 4.75
N THR A 133 -0.57 -10.78 3.90
CA THR A 133 -0.29 -12.15 4.35
C THR A 133 0.95 -12.66 3.62
N ALA A 134 1.81 -13.36 4.35
CA ALA A 134 2.97 -14.05 3.79
C ALA A 134 2.78 -15.54 4.00
N VAL A 135 2.89 -16.30 2.92
CA VAL A 135 2.69 -17.76 2.91
C VAL A 135 3.95 -18.40 2.38
N GLY A 136 4.44 -19.42 3.07
CA GLY A 136 5.61 -20.15 2.64
C GLY A 136 5.34 -21.03 1.43
N ASP A 137 6.40 -21.58 0.84
CA ASP A 137 6.30 -22.49 -0.30
C ASP A 137 5.60 -23.80 0.06
N ASP A 138 5.53 -24.12 1.36
CA ASP A 138 4.74 -25.26 1.86
C ASP A 138 3.24 -24.97 1.99
N GLY A 139 2.80 -23.76 1.60
CA GLY A 139 1.40 -23.34 1.69
C GLY A 139 0.97 -22.90 3.08
N GLN A 140 1.88 -22.86 4.06
CA GLN A 140 1.53 -22.47 5.42
C GLN A 140 1.71 -20.97 5.63
N PRO A 141 0.76 -20.30 6.32
CA PRO A 141 0.91 -18.89 6.62
C PRO A 141 2.06 -18.66 7.59
N ARG A 142 2.85 -17.63 7.33
CA ARG A 142 3.99 -17.26 8.17
C ARG A 142 3.77 -15.97 8.91
N GLN A 143 3.09 -15.03 8.28
CA GLN A 143 2.87 -13.71 8.84
C GLN A 143 1.59 -13.12 8.30
N GLY A 144 0.89 -12.39 9.15
CA GLY A 144 -0.25 -11.58 8.74
C GLY A 144 -0.13 -10.20 9.36
N SER A 145 -0.57 -9.18 8.65
CA SER A 145 -0.65 -7.84 9.20
C SER A 145 -1.89 -7.12 8.70
N PHE A 146 -2.38 -6.22 9.52
CA PHE A 146 -3.49 -5.35 9.18
C PHE A 146 -3.09 -3.92 9.53
N CYS A 147 -3.32 -3.00 8.60
CA CYS A 147 -2.94 -1.61 8.76
C CYS A 147 -4.14 -0.72 8.46
N SER A 148 -4.45 0.18 9.38
CA SER A 148 -5.41 1.25 9.14
C SER A 148 -4.64 2.55 8.99
N GLU A 149 -5.05 3.36 7.99
CA GLU A 149 -4.34 4.58 7.66
C GLU A 149 -5.35 5.71 7.51
N ILE A 150 -5.10 6.79 8.23
CA ILE A 150 -5.95 7.98 8.23
C ILE A 150 -5.16 9.11 7.59
N ARG A 151 -5.74 9.75 6.56
CA ARG A 151 -5.10 10.87 5.88
C ARG A 151 -5.09 12.08 6.80
N ARG A 152 -3.92 12.69 6.92
CA ARG A 152 -3.81 13.96 7.61
C ARG A 152 -4.34 15.06 6.70
N VAL A 153 -5.29 15.83 7.24
CA VAL A 153 -5.83 16.99 6.53
C VAL A 153 -5.43 18.22 7.30
N SER A 154 -5.00 19.26 6.57
CA SER A 154 -4.69 20.54 7.19
C SER A 154 -5.99 21.21 7.60
N ARG A 155 -6.03 21.69 8.84
CA ARG A 155 -7.16 22.50 9.27
C ARG A 155 -7.10 23.87 8.58
N PRO A 156 -8.23 24.39 8.09
CA PRO A 156 -8.20 25.76 7.60
C PRO A 156 -7.79 26.69 8.74
N GLN A 157 -6.91 27.63 8.43
CA GLN A 157 -6.56 28.64 9.39
C GLN A 157 -7.68 29.63 9.54
N SER A 158 -8.10 29.87 10.75
CA SER A 158 -9.13 30.88 11.06
C SER A 158 -8.51 32.26 11.15
#